data_d30c9fc6e88f366c69b543f8c5c75f97
#
_entry.id   d30c9fc6e88f366c69b543f8c5c75f97
#
_cell.length_a   1.000
_cell.length_b   1.000
_cell.length_c   1.000
_cell.angle_alpha   90.00
_cell.angle_beta   90.00
_cell.angle_gamma   90.00
#
_symmetry.space_group_name_H-M   'P 1'
#
loop_
_entity.id
_entity.type
_entity.pdbx_description
1 polymer ?
#
loop_
_entity_poly.entity_id
_entity_poly.type
_entity_poly.pdbx_seq_one_letter_code
_entity_poly.pdbx_strand_id
1 'polypeptide(L)'
;MGARSFRARTAGAALAALLALGACAALAPHFEHPRLYLIGVELKDASLGEQHFRLKIRVQNPNDRALPVRAIDYTLRLGGEDFGSGGSVSAFTVPPRGEAEFEMLMTTNLAATLWKVLPRLKDSSTPLDYELVGKVSTDLAFLRSIPFDEHGSFAVK
;
A
#
# COMPACT_ATOMS: atom_id res chain seq x y z
N MET A 1 -8.17 67.18 -2.80
CA MET A 1 -6.96 66.36 -3.04
C MET A 1 -6.91 65.29 -1.95
N GLY A 2 -7.58 64.13 -2.14
CA GLY A 2 -7.64 63.13 -1.09
C GLY A 2 -8.06 61.70 -1.55
N ALA A 3 -8.32 61.45 -2.83
CA ALA A 3 -8.91 60.22 -3.29
C ALA A 3 -7.90 59.19 -3.89
N ARG A 4 -6.63 59.54 -4.05
CA ARG A 4 -5.62 58.65 -4.69
C ARG A 4 -4.86 57.75 -3.72
N SER A 5 -4.78 58.10 -2.44
CA SER A 5 -4.02 57.33 -1.45
C SER A 5 -4.77 56.11 -0.86
N PHE A 6 -6.09 56.08 -0.96
CA PHE A 6 -6.91 55.00 -0.42
C PHE A 6 -6.89 53.76 -1.32
N ARG A 7 -6.82 53.92 -2.63
CA ARG A 7 -6.79 52.81 -3.61
C ARG A 7 -5.47 52.02 -3.64
N ALA A 8 -4.36 52.68 -3.32
CA ALA A 8 -3.05 52.03 -3.28
C ALA A 8 -2.89 51.12 -2.06
N ARG A 9 -3.50 51.47 -0.93
CA ARG A 9 -3.44 50.67 0.32
C ARG A 9 -4.28 49.40 0.26
N THR A 10 -5.42 49.42 -0.43
CA THR A 10 -6.29 48.26 -0.61
C THR A 10 -5.70 47.23 -1.58
N ALA A 11 -5.02 47.70 -2.66
CA ALA A 11 -4.35 46.84 -3.62
C ALA A 11 -3.17 46.05 -2.99
N GLY A 12 -2.39 46.73 -2.13
CA GLY A 12 -1.29 46.08 -1.41
C GLY A 12 -1.75 45.01 -0.40
N ALA A 13 -2.85 45.28 0.31
CA ALA A 13 -3.41 44.33 1.26
C ALA A 13 -3.99 43.07 0.57
N ALA A 14 -4.62 43.26 -0.59
CA ALA A 14 -5.15 42.13 -1.38
C ALA A 14 -4.04 41.23 -1.95
N LEU A 15 -2.94 41.84 -2.43
CA LEU A 15 -1.79 41.10 -2.95
C LEU A 15 -1.07 40.31 -1.82
N ALA A 16 -0.93 40.90 -0.62
CA ALA A 16 -0.34 40.20 0.55
C ALA A 16 -1.21 39.04 1.03
N ALA A 17 -2.54 39.18 0.97
CA ALA A 17 -3.48 38.08 1.31
C ALA A 17 -3.42 36.93 0.32
N LEU A 18 -3.26 37.20 -0.98
CA LEU A 18 -3.10 36.17 -2.01
C LEU A 18 -1.78 35.40 -1.88
N LEU A 19 -0.70 36.06 -1.49
CA LEU A 19 0.61 35.43 -1.22
C LEU A 19 0.57 34.55 0.02
N ALA A 20 -0.20 34.94 1.05
CA ALA A 20 -0.34 34.16 2.29
C ALA A 20 -1.14 32.86 2.09
N LEU A 21 -2.13 32.84 1.16
CA LEU A 21 -2.87 31.60 0.84
C LEU A 21 -2.02 30.58 0.06
N GLY A 22 -1.06 31.03 -0.74
CA GLY A 22 -0.16 30.15 -1.50
C GLY A 22 0.89 29.46 -0.62
N ALA A 23 1.27 30.03 0.53
CA ALA A 23 2.28 29.46 1.43
C ALA A 23 1.77 28.22 2.20
N CYS A 24 0.46 28.09 2.44
CA CYS A 24 -0.08 26.96 3.17
C CYS A 24 -0.07 25.65 2.36
N ALA A 25 -0.09 25.71 1.04
CA ALA A 25 -0.05 24.50 0.20
C ALA A 25 1.33 23.84 0.17
N ALA A 26 2.41 24.59 0.40
CA ALA A 26 3.79 24.08 0.44
C ALA A 26 4.16 23.34 1.72
N LEU A 27 3.31 23.42 2.76
CA LEU A 27 3.54 22.80 4.08
C LEU A 27 2.78 21.49 4.28
N ALA A 28 2.11 20.95 3.24
CA ALA A 28 1.47 19.66 3.33
C ALA A 28 2.57 18.59 3.59
N PRO A 29 2.45 17.80 4.68
CA PRO A 29 3.44 16.77 4.95
C PRO A 29 3.45 15.77 3.80
N HIS A 30 4.58 15.68 3.12
CA HIS A 30 4.79 14.66 2.11
C HIS A 30 4.87 13.30 2.81
N PHE A 31 3.95 12.39 2.49
CA PHE A 31 3.96 11.04 3.01
C PHE A 31 4.43 10.09 1.91
N GLU A 32 5.56 9.44 2.15
CA GLU A 32 6.08 8.41 1.26
C GLU A 32 5.39 7.08 1.51
N HIS A 33 5.09 6.33 0.45
CA HIS A 33 4.48 5.02 0.55
C HIS A 33 5.41 4.04 1.27
N PRO A 34 4.90 3.26 2.24
CA PRO A 34 5.68 2.19 2.87
C PRO A 34 6.02 1.11 1.86
N ARG A 35 7.17 0.44 2.05
CA ARG A 35 7.61 -0.67 1.22
C ARG A 35 7.29 -1.99 1.93
N LEU A 36 6.76 -2.95 1.18
CA LEU A 36 6.39 -4.27 1.69
C LEU A 36 7.30 -5.33 1.08
N TYR A 37 7.71 -6.29 1.91
CA TYR A 37 8.55 -7.40 1.49
C TYR A 37 7.97 -8.71 2.01
N LEU A 38 7.71 -9.66 1.12
CA LEU A 38 7.35 -11.01 1.51
C LEU A 38 8.61 -11.75 1.98
N ILE A 39 8.65 -12.13 3.25
CA ILE A 39 9.82 -12.77 3.88
C ILE A 39 9.56 -14.23 4.29
N GLY A 40 8.31 -14.69 4.21
CA GLY A 40 7.97 -16.08 4.48
C GLY A 40 6.57 -16.44 4.03
N VAL A 41 6.40 -17.72 3.67
CA VAL A 41 5.12 -18.33 3.31
C VAL A 41 5.02 -19.66 4.01
N GLU A 42 3.94 -19.89 4.75
CA GLU A 42 3.66 -21.15 5.46
C GLU A 42 2.27 -21.63 5.08
N LEU A 43 2.15 -22.89 4.65
CA LEU A 43 0.85 -23.53 4.48
C LEU A 43 0.33 -23.95 5.87
N LYS A 44 -0.82 -23.42 6.27
CA LYS A 44 -1.43 -23.73 7.57
C LYS A 44 -2.34 -24.94 7.49
N ASP A 45 -3.18 -24.95 6.50
CA ASP A 45 -4.01 -26.10 6.24
C ASP A 45 -4.48 -26.12 4.77
N ALA A 46 -4.90 -27.31 4.31
CA ALA A 46 -5.31 -27.53 2.94
C ALA A 46 -6.44 -28.55 2.87
N SER A 47 -7.48 -28.18 2.15
CA SER A 47 -8.55 -29.06 1.69
C SER A 47 -8.54 -29.15 0.16
N LEU A 48 -9.40 -30.00 -0.39
CA LEU A 48 -9.51 -30.15 -1.86
C LEU A 48 -9.96 -28.87 -2.57
N GLY A 49 -10.66 -27.96 -1.88
CA GLY A 49 -11.19 -26.74 -2.48
C GLY A 49 -10.55 -25.47 -1.97
N GLU A 50 -9.93 -25.51 -0.79
CA GLU A 50 -9.48 -24.29 -0.13
C GLU A 50 -8.16 -24.54 0.62
N GLN A 51 -7.24 -23.62 0.47
CA GLN A 51 -5.94 -23.64 1.15
C GLN A 51 -5.74 -22.34 1.90
N HIS A 52 -5.22 -22.45 3.12
CA HIS A 52 -4.91 -21.32 3.97
C HIS A 52 -3.41 -21.18 4.15
N PHE A 53 -2.90 -20.03 3.77
CA PHE A 53 -1.49 -19.68 3.93
C PHE A 53 -1.34 -18.58 4.96
N ARG A 54 -0.23 -18.63 5.69
CA ARG A 54 0.28 -17.54 6.51
C ARG A 54 1.46 -16.93 5.79
N LEU A 55 1.33 -15.65 5.46
CA LEU A 55 2.38 -14.85 4.84
C LEU A 55 3.05 -14.02 5.93
N LYS A 56 4.37 -14.04 5.99
CA LYS A 56 5.16 -13.15 6.84
C LYS A 56 5.68 -11.99 6.00
N ILE A 57 5.28 -10.79 6.37
CA ILE A 57 5.58 -9.56 5.64
C ILE A 57 6.42 -8.66 6.53
N ARG A 58 7.46 -8.07 5.95
CA ARG A 58 8.19 -6.95 6.52
C ARG A 58 7.75 -5.68 5.84
N VAL A 59 7.42 -4.66 6.63
CA VAL A 59 7.09 -3.33 6.15
C VAL A 59 8.15 -2.34 6.61
N GLN A 60 8.62 -1.53 5.69
CA GLN A 60 9.56 -0.44 5.92
C GLN A 60 8.82 0.89 5.80
N ASN A 61 8.92 1.72 6.82
CA ASN A 61 8.35 3.06 6.86
C ASN A 61 9.44 4.11 6.54
N PRO A 62 9.42 4.73 5.36
CA PRO A 62 10.40 5.75 4.99
C PRO A 62 10.14 7.12 5.65
N ASN A 63 9.03 7.26 6.39
CA ASN A 63 8.60 8.54 6.94
C ASN A 63 9.17 8.81 8.35
N ASP A 64 9.30 10.08 8.70
CA ASP A 64 9.72 10.53 10.03
C ASP A 64 8.62 10.39 11.11
N ARG A 65 7.47 9.82 10.73
CA ARG A 65 6.32 9.58 11.62
C ARG A 65 6.01 8.12 11.70
N ALA A 66 5.57 7.66 12.87
CA ALA A 66 5.07 6.30 13.03
C ALA A 66 3.85 6.06 12.12
N LEU A 67 3.76 4.86 11.56
CA LEU A 67 2.64 4.41 10.75
C LEU A 67 1.81 3.42 11.57
N PRO A 68 0.71 3.84 12.18
CA PRO A 68 -0.22 2.95 12.85
C PRO A 68 -1.07 2.22 11.79
N VAL A 69 -0.90 0.92 11.67
CA VAL A 69 -1.65 0.04 10.77
C VAL A 69 -2.77 -0.62 11.54
N ARG A 70 -4.01 -0.43 11.12
CA ARG A 70 -5.20 -1.08 11.69
C ARG A 70 -5.51 -2.40 11.03
N ALA A 71 -5.46 -2.38 9.70
CA ALA A 71 -5.77 -3.53 8.87
C ALA A 71 -5.04 -3.40 7.53
N ILE A 72 -4.80 -4.53 6.90
CA ILE A 72 -4.34 -4.62 5.52
C ILE A 72 -5.29 -5.59 4.82
N ASP A 73 -5.85 -5.15 3.70
CA ASP A 73 -6.63 -6.00 2.80
C ASP A 73 -5.88 -6.08 1.48
N TYR A 74 -5.78 -7.27 0.91
CA TYR A 74 -5.03 -7.48 -0.33
C TYR A 74 -5.59 -8.60 -1.19
N THR A 75 -5.27 -8.54 -2.46
CA THR A 75 -5.45 -9.60 -3.44
C THR A 75 -4.11 -9.86 -4.13
N LEU A 76 -3.71 -11.13 -4.18
CA LEU A 76 -2.57 -11.61 -4.95
C LEU A 76 -3.07 -12.14 -6.28
N ARG A 77 -2.50 -11.65 -7.36
CA ARG A 77 -2.71 -12.15 -8.72
C ARG A 77 -1.44 -12.81 -9.23
N LEU A 78 -1.59 -13.90 -9.95
CA LEU A 78 -0.50 -14.60 -10.61
C LEU A 78 -0.82 -14.73 -12.10
N GLY A 79 0.05 -14.19 -12.93
CA GLY A 79 -0.15 -14.16 -14.37
C GLY A 79 -1.45 -13.48 -14.83
N GLY A 80 -1.92 -12.47 -14.07
CA GLY A 80 -3.17 -11.73 -14.33
C GLY A 80 -4.43 -12.37 -13.77
N GLU A 81 -4.35 -13.53 -13.12
CA GLU A 81 -5.50 -14.22 -12.51
C GLU A 81 -5.48 -14.09 -10.98
N ASP A 82 -6.63 -13.87 -10.37
CA ASP A 82 -6.76 -13.83 -8.92
C ASP A 82 -6.37 -15.19 -8.32
N PHE A 83 -5.27 -15.20 -7.56
CA PHE A 83 -4.74 -16.41 -6.92
C PHE A 83 -5.26 -16.56 -5.49
N GLY A 84 -5.33 -15.47 -4.74
CA GLY A 84 -5.80 -15.49 -3.37
C GLY A 84 -5.98 -14.08 -2.82
N SER A 85 -6.70 -14.00 -1.73
CA SER A 85 -6.94 -12.75 -1.01
C SER A 85 -6.86 -12.96 0.49
N GLY A 86 -6.70 -11.87 1.23
CA GLY A 86 -6.63 -11.96 2.68
C GLY A 86 -6.35 -10.62 3.34
N GLY A 87 -5.89 -10.70 4.57
CA GLY A 87 -5.59 -9.51 5.36
C GLY A 87 -4.69 -9.78 6.57
N SER A 88 -4.35 -8.72 7.28
CA SER A 88 -3.56 -8.82 8.50
C SER A 88 -4.38 -9.41 9.64
N VAL A 89 -3.70 -10.20 10.50
CA VAL A 89 -4.35 -10.83 11.68
C VAL A 89 -4.49 -9.88 12.87
N SER A 90 -3.70 -8.81 12.94
CA SER A 90 -3.71 -7.85 14.05
C SER A 90 -3.23 -6.47 13.62
N ALA A 91 -3.66 -5.45 14.38
CA ALA A 91 -3.13 -4.09 14.24
C ALA A 91 -1.69 -4.02 14.79
N PHE A 92 -0.86 -3.18 14.19
CA PHE A 92 0.52 -2.96 14.60
C PHE A 92 0.97 -1.53 14.24
N THR A 93 2.15 -1.13 14.74
CA THR A 93 2.71 0.18 14.42
C THR A 93 4.12 0.00 13.86
N VAL A 94 4.39 0.65 12.73
CA VAL A 94 5.74 0.73 12.16
C VAL A 94 6.39 2.01 12.66
N PRO A 95 7.54 1.92 13.34
CA PRO A 95 8.21 3.10 13.87
C PRO A 95 8.68 4.06 12.77
N PRO A 96 8.93 5.35 13.09
CA PRO A 96 9.53 6.28 12.14
C PRO A 96 10.87 5.77 11.63
N ARG A 97 11.09 5.86 10.30
CA ARG A 97 12.34 5.41 9.65
C ARG A 97 12.71 3.96 9.98
N GLY A 98 11.76 3.16 10.43
CA GLY A 98 11.96 1.80 10.91
C GLY A 98 11.19 0.75 10.15
N GLU A 99 11.24 -0.46 10.68
CA GLU A 99 10.60 -1.64 10.11
C GLU A 99 9.75 -2.34 11.16
N ALA A 100 8.75 -3.09 10.70
CA ALA A 100 7.98 -4.03 11.50
C ALA A 100 7.67 -5.28 10.68
N GLU A 101 7.54 -6.41 11.35
CA GLU A 101 7.08 -7.66 10.75
C GLU A 101 5.68 -7.97 11.26
N PHE A 102 4.86 -8.50 10.38
CA PHE A 102 3.50 -8.90 10.71
C PHE A 102 3.07 -10.11 9.87
N GLU A 103 2.00 -10.74 10.30
CA GLU A 103 1.44 -11.89 9.61
C GLU A 103 0.16 -11.51 8.88
N MET A 104 -0.01 -12.04 7.68
CA MET A 104 -1.23 -11.96 6.89
C MET A 104 -1.75 -13.38 6.62
N LEU A 105 -3.06 -13.53 6.65
CA LEU A 105 -3.71 -14.77 6.22
C LEU A 105 -4.16 -14.63 4.77
N MET A 106 -3.88 -15.64 3.98
CA MET A 106 -4.32 -15.75 2.60
C MET A 106 -5.12 -17.03 2.40
N THR A 107 -6.29 -16.87 1.80
CA THR A 107 -7.09 -17.99 1.35
C THR A 107 -7.03 -18.07 -0.17
N THR A 108 -6.81 -19.25 -0.70
CA THR A 108 -6.82 -19.53 -2.14
C THR A 108 -7.61 -20.78 -2.44
N ASN A 109 -8.20 -20.84 -3.62
CA ASN A 109 -8.81 -22.04 -4.18
C ASN A 109 -7.93 -22.56 -5.32
N LEU A 110 -6.97 -23.44 -4.97
CA LEU A 110 -6.04 -24.00 -5.94
C LEU A 110 -6.76 -24.77 -7.05
N ALA A 111 -7.85 -25.44 -6.75
CA ALA A 111 -8.59 -26.17 -7.78
C ALA A 111 -9.14 -25.25 -8.87
N ALA A 112 -9.70 -24.10 -8.49
CA ALA A 112 -10.22 -23.11 -9.43
C ALA A 112 -9.11 -22.34 -10.15
N THR A 113 -8.00 -22.07 -9.46
CA THR A 113 -6.92 -21.23 -9.97
C THR A 113 -5.88 -22.03 -10.76
N LEU A 114 -5.65 -23.29 -10.36
CA LEU A 114 -4.61 -24.13 -10.96
C LEU A 114 -4.81 -24.35 -12.47
N TRP A 115 -6.05 -24.56 -12.90
CA TRP A 115 -6.36 -24.72 -14.31
C TRP A 115 -5.99 -23.51 -15.17
N LYS A 116 -6.04 -22.32 -14.59
CA LYS A 116 -5.71 -21.07 -15.25
C LYS A 116 -4.21 -20.78 -15.28
N VAL A 117 -3.51 -21.14 -14.20
CA VAL A 117 -2.08 -20.85 -14.00
C VAL A 117 -1.20 -22.00 -14.46
N LEU A 118 -1.68 -23.26 -14.43
CA LEU A 118 -0.93 -24.47 -14.78
C LEU A 118 -0.24 -24.42 -16.15
N PRO A 119 -0.86 -23.92 -17.24
CA PRO A 119 -0.18 -23.82 -18.53
C PRO A 119 1.09 -22.96 -18.46
N ARG A 120 1.08 -21.90 -17.65
CA ARG A 120 2.21 -20.98 -17.43
C ARG A 120 3.27 -21.57 -16.50
N LEU A 121 2.85 -22.36 -15.50
CA LEU A 121 3.77 -23.07 -14.60
C LEU A 121 4.54 -24.20 -15.30
N LYS A 122 4.00 -24.77 -16.37
CA LYS A 122 4.68 -25.80 -17.17
C LYS A 122 5.76 -25.24 -18.08
N ASP A 123 5.69 -23.97 -18.43
CA ASP A 123 6.72 -23.28 -19.17
C ASP A 123 7.72 -22.65 -18.20
N SER A 124 8.64 -23.48 -17.70
CA SER A 124 9.69 -23.06 -16.75
C SER A 124 10.68 -22.04 -17.33
N SER A 125 10.58 -21.72 -18.63
CA SER A 125 11.39 -20.70 -19.27
C SER A 125 10.82 -19.28 -19.11
N THR A 126 9.53 -19.16 -18.79
CA THR A 126 8.85 -17.88 -18.66
C THR A 126 8.67 -17.53 -17.18
N PRO A 127 9.19 -16.37 -16.71
CA PRO A 127 8.91 -15.90 -15.36
C PRO A 127 7.40 -15.75 -15.13
N LEU A 128 6.93 -16.11 -13.95
CA LEU A 128 5.55 -15.89 -13.54
C LEU A 128 5.43 -14.52 -12.91
N ASP A 129 4.65 -13.65 -13.53
CA ASP A 129 4.36 -12.32 -13.01
C ASP A 129 3.39 -12.41 -11.84
N TYR A 130 3.64 -11.61 -10.82
CA TYR A 130 2.72 -11.40 -9.71
C TYR A 130 2.37 -9.93 -9.56
N GLU A 131 1.17 -9.70 -9.07
CA GLU A 131 0.63 -8.40 -8.71
C GLU A 131 -0.01 -8.51 -7.32
N LEU A 132 0.43 -7.69 -6.38
CA LEU A 132 -0.12 -7.61 -5.03
C LEU A 132 -0.80 -6.26 -4.86
N VAL A 133 -2.13 -6.26 -4.99
CA VAL A 133 -2.96 -5.05 -4.90
C VAL A 133 -3.69 -5.03 -3.58
N GLY A 134 -3.74 -3.86 -2.94
CA GLY A 134 -4.43 -3.76 -1.68
C GLY A 134 -4.49 -2.36 -1.10
N LYS A 135 -4.86 -2.32 0.16
CA LYS A 135 -4.90 -1.09 0.95
C LYS A 135 -4.48 -1.33 2.38
N VAL A 136 -3.74 -0.38 2.92
CA VAL A 136 -3.40 -0.28 4.33
C VAL A 136 -4.36 0.70 4.98
N SER A 137 -5.12 0.26 5.97
CA SER A 137 -5.96 1.13 6.80
C SER A 137 -5.16 1.65 7.98
N THR A 138 -5.21 2.95 8.23
CA THR A 138 -4.43 3.61 9.28
C THR A 138 -5.31 4.46 10.21
N ASP A 139 -4.75 4.83 11.37
CA ASP A 139 -5.37 5.76 12.32
C ASP A 139 -4.93 7.22 12.12
N LEU A 140 -4.18 7.51 11.07
CA LEU A 140 -3.77 8.88 10.76
C LEU A 140 -4.98 9.70 10.29
N ALA A 141 -5.27 10.81 10.97
CA ALA A 141 -6.46 11.63 10.69
C ALA A 141 -6.52 12.15 9.24
N PHE A 142 -5.36 12.39 8.62
CA PHE A 142 -5.21 12.90 7.27
C PHE A 142 -5.00 11.81 6.20
N LEU A 143 -4.79 10.54 6.62
CA LEU A 143 -4.47 9.44 5.71
C LEU A 143 -5.05 8.13 6.26
N ARG A 144 -6.33 7.91 6.09
CA ARG A 144 -7.04 6.74 6.63
C ARG A 144 -6.83 5.47 5.82
N SER A 145 -6.49 5.61 4.56
CA SER A 145 -6.26 4.48 3.65
C SER A 145 -5.13 4.80 2.70
N ILE A 146 -4.18 3.88 2.58
CA ILE A 146 -3.04 3.95 1.67
C ILE A 146 -3.18 2.78 0.71
N PRO A 147 -3.51 3.01 -0.56
CA PRO A 147 -3.47 1.97 -1.55
C PRO A 147 -2.03 1.56 -1.83
N PHE A 148 -1.82 0.30 -2.16
CA PHE A 148 -0.55 -0.19 -2.68
C PHE A 148 -0.81 -1.12 -3.86
N ASP A 149 0.16 -1.16 -4.75
CA ASP A 149 0.15 -1.96 -5.96
C ASP A 149 1.62 -2.33 -6.27
N GLU A 150 1.98 -3.57 -5.93
CA GLU A 150 3.33 -4.08 -6.06
C GLU A 150 3.37 -5.16 -7.13
N HIS A 151 4.27 -5.00 -8.08
CA HIS A 151 4.46 -5.93 -9.19
C HIS A 151 5.84 -6.57 -9.14
N GLY A 152 5.92 -7.79 -9.59
CA GLY A 152 7.19 -8.46 -9.73
C GLY A 152 7.05 -9.74 -10.55
N SER A 153 8.16 -10.44 -10.70
CA SER A 153 8.16 -11.76 -11.34
C SER A 153 9.11 -12.70 -10.62
N PHE A 154 8.81 -13.99 -10.66
CA PHE A 154 9.66 -15.03 -10.13
C PHE A 154 9.76 -16.20 -11.10
N ALA A 155 10.94 -16.83 -11.14
CA ALA A 155 11.14 -18.04 -11.92
C ALA A 155 10.63 -19.24 -11.14
N VAL A 156 9.78 -20.03 -11.77
CA VAL A 156 9.35 -21.33 -11.24
C VAL A 156 10.45 -22.35 -11.54
N LYS A 157 11.04 -22.91 -10.50
CA LYS A 157 12.08 -23.94 -10.61
C LYS A 157 11.51 -25.33 -10.36
#